data_7549b6e37c2438d3e0919bf55da7d7cf
#
_entry.id   7549b6e37c2438d3e0919bf55da7d7cf
#
_cell.length_a   1.000
_cell.length_b   1.000
_cell.length_c   1.000
_cell.angle_alpha   90.00
_cell.angle_beta   90.00
_cell.angle_gamma   90.00
#
_symmetry.space_group_name_H-M   'P 1'
#
loop_
_entity.id
_entity.type
_entity.pdbx_description
1 polymer ?
#
loop_
_entity_poly.entity_id
_entity_poly.type
_entity_poly.pdbx_seq_one_letter_code
_entity_poly.pdbx_strand_id
1 'polypeptide(L)'
;MIRPRMTPKTLKIAAVVGALAVAGLVGACGEAHVEDSPDNSAQVNKGAQLFHDRCSGCHTLSAAAAEGSSTSVHHVEHTDGPNFDQRKETVDQVLYAIRNGGFSGAIMPENIVVGEDAQAVAEFVAKYSGGGADSTAESGTKPSD
;
A
#
# COMPACT_ATOMS: atom_id res chain seq x y z
N MET A 1 -12.63 52.92 26.07
CA MET A 1 -12.36 51.77 25.21
C MET A 1 -12.55 52.18 23.75
N ILE A 2 -11.46 52.40 23.03
CA ILE A 2 -11.49 52.88 21.62
C ILE A 2 -11.50 51.60 20.73
N ARG A 3 -12.60 51.36 20.05
CA ARG A 3 -12.71 50.32 19.04
C ARG A 3 -12.08 50.80 17.73
N PRO A 4 -11.07 50.10 17.18
CA PRO A 4 -10.50 50.49 15.88
C PRO A 4 -11.55 50.29 14.79
N ARG A 5 -11.82 51.36 14.02
CA ARG A 5 -12.72 51.37 12.88
C ARG A 5 -11.97 50.75 11.69
N MET A 6 -12.23 49.51 11.39
CA MET A 6 -11.66 48.85 10.20
C MET A 6 -12.24 49.48 8.94
N THR A 7 -11.37 49.90 8.02
CA THR A 7 -11.80 50.40 6.71
C THR A 7 -12.22 49.25 5.81
N PRO A 8 -13.11 49.44 4.82
CA PRO A 8 -13.59 48.35 3.95
C PRO A 8 -12.47 47.69 3.14
N LYS A 9 -11.34 48.33 2.95
CA LYS A 9 -10.15 47.72 2.30
C LYS A 9 -9.44 46.70 3.22
N THR A 10 -9.30 47.03 4.50
CA THR A 10 -8.69 46.09 5.48
C THR A 10 -9.58 44.88 5.77
N LEU A 11 -10.90 45.04 5.72
CA LEU A 11 -11.85 43.96 5.87
C LEU A 11 -11.80 42.97 4.70
N LYS A 12 -11.61 43.46 3.45
CA LYS A 12 -11.46 42.56 2.27
C LYS A 12 -10.16 41.78 2.29
N ILE A 13 -9.06 42.37 2.73
CA ILE A 13 -7.75 41.69 2.85
C ILE A 13 -7.80 40.65 3.95
N ALA A 14 -8.42 40.94 5.09
CA ALA A 14 -8.60 39.97 6.18
C ALA A 14 -9.47 38.76 5.76
N ALA A 15 -10.52 38.97 4.95
CA ALA A 15 -11.36 37.91 4.43
C ALA A 15 -10.65 36.99 3.43
N VAL A 16 -9.79 37.56 2.55
CA VAL A 16 -9.02 36.79 1.58
C VAL A 16 -7.92 35.95 2.26
N VAL A 17 -7.23 36.51 3.25
CA VAL A 17 -6.20 35.79 4.02
C VAL A 17 -6.84 34.67 4.87
N GLY A 18 -8.01 34.90 5.44
CA GLY A 18 -8.77 33.88 6.17
C GLY A 18 -9.24 32.72 5.28
N ALA A 19 -9.69 33.01 4.05
CA ALA A 19 -10.13 31.99 3.10
C ALA A 19 -8.97 31.12 2.59
N LEU A 20 -7.78 31.70 2.39
CA LEU A 20 -6.56 30.96 1.99
C LEU A 20 -6.03 30.06 3.11
N ALA A 21 -6.15 30.49 4.38
CA ALA A 21 -5.74 29.66 5.52
C ALA A 21 -6.64 28.45 5.74
N VAL A 22 -7.95 28.55 5.46
CA VAL A 22 -8.89 27.41 5.57
C VAL A 22 -8.72 26.42 4.42
N ALA A 23 -8.37 26.88 3.20
CA ALA A 23 -8.13 26.00 2.06
C ALA A 23 -6.89 25.10 2.23
N GLY A 24 -5.89 25.53 3.04
CA GLY A 24 -4.69 24.76 3.31
C GLY A 24 -4.85 23.63 4.35
N LEU A 25 -5.95 23.57 5.08
CA LEU A 25 -6.16 22.59 6.14
C LEU A 25 -6.92 21.34 5.69
N VAL A 26 -7.46 21.30 4.48
CA VAL A 26 -8.24 20.18 3.96
C VAL A 26 -7.37 19.11 3.27
N GLY A 27 -6.07 19.38 3.06
CA GLY A 27 -5.14 18.48 2.37
C GLY A 27 -4.32 17.54 3.28
N ALA A 28 -4.61 17.43 4.57
CA ALA A 28 -3.79 16.66 5.53
C ALA A 28 -4.41 15.31 5.94
N CYS A 29 -5.38 14.78 5.20
CA CYS A 29 -5.67 13.36 5.27
C CYS A 29 -4.58 12.67 4.46
N GLY A 30 -3.58 12.06 5.14
CA GLY A 30 -2.62 11.19 4.49
C GLY A 30 -3.37 10.04 3.85
N GLU A 31 -3.63 10.13 2.56
CA GLU A 31 -4.13 9.00 1.79
C GLU A 31 -3.01 7.98 1.73
N ALA A 32 -3.30 6.78 2.21
CA ALA A 32 -2.41 5.65 2.03
C ALA A 32 -2.17 5.48 0.52
N HIS A 33 -0.92 5.60 0.10
CA HIS A 33 -0.58 5.64 -1.32
C HIS A 33 -0.22 4.24 -1.79
N VAL A 34 -0.99 3.70 -2.71
CA VAL A 34 -0.63 2.48 -3.44
C VAL A 34 0.55 2.79 -4.37
N GLU A 35 1.58 1.97 -4.34
CA GLU A 35 2.78 2.15 -5.16
C GLU A 35 2.47 2.01 -6.66
N ASP A 36 2.37 3.14 -7.32
CA ASP A 36 2.20 3.27 -8.77
C ASP A 36 3.43 4.00 -9.32
N SER A 37 4.50 3.28 -9.51
CA SER A 37 5.79 3.83 -9.92
C SER A 37 5.96 3.78 -11.43
N PRO A 38 6.52 4.83 -12.07
CA PRO A 38 6.89 4.79 -13.47
C PRO A 38 7.97 3.74 -13.79
N ASP A 39 8.72 3.29 -12.77
CA ASP A 39 9.72 2.21 -12.90
C ASP A 39 9.09 0.82 -12.89
N ASN A 40 7.81 0.71 -12.58
CA ASN A 40 7.06 -0.52 -12.64
C ASN A 40 6.54 -0.79 -14.07
N SER A 41 6.40 -2.06 -14.41
CA SER A 41 5.56 -2.44 -15.55
C SER A 41 4.08 -2.11 -15.24
N ALA A 42 3.28 -1.89 -16.29
CA ALA A 42 1.84 -1.71 -16.12
C ALA A 42 1.17 -2.89 -15.37
N GLN A 43 1.72 -4.10 -15.53
CA GLN A 43 1.25 -5.30 -14.83
C GLN A 43 1.55 -5.23 -13.32
N VAL A 44 2.72 -4.78 -12.91
CA VAL A 44 3.07 -4.61 -11.50
C VAL A 44 2.19 -3.53 -10.86
N ASN A 45 1.98 -2.40 -11.53
CA ASN A 45 1.09 -1.34 -11.03
C ASN A 45 -0.36 -1.85 -10.91
N LYS A 46 -0.85 -2.62 -11.89
CA LYS A 46 -2.15 -3.30 -11.79
C LYS A 46 -2.19 -4.26 -10.59
N GLY A 47 -1.10 -4.97 -10.32
CA GLY A 47 -0.95 -5.86 -9.17
C GLY A 47 -1.07 -5.13 -7.84
N ALA A 48 -0.51 -3.91 -7.74
CA ALA A 48 -0.63 -3.07 -6.55
C ALA A 48 -2.09 -2.71 -6.25
N GLN A 49 -2.84 -2.26 -7.25
CA GLN A 49 -4.26 -1.92 -7.10
C GLN A 49 -5.09 -3.15 -6.73
N LEU A 50 -4.88 -4.27 -7.41
CA LEU A 50 -5.59 -5.53 -7.11
C LEU A 50 -5.29 -6.04 -5.70
N PHE A 51 -4.05 -5.91 -5.24
CA PHE A 51 -3.67 -6.28 -3.88
C PHE A 51 -4.40 -5.40 -2.86
N HIS A 52 -4.39 -4.08 -3.06
CA HIS A 52 -5.14 -3.16 -2.23
C HIS A 52 -6.61 -3.54 -2.14
N ASP A 53 -7.26 -3.79 -3.28
CA ASP A 53 -8.70 -4.02 -3.36
C ASP A 53 -9.14 -5.38 -2.81
N ARG A 54 -8.29 -6.41 -2.89
CA ARG A 54 -8.67 -7.81 -2.65
C ARG A 54 -7.93 -8.48 -1.50
N CYS A 55 -6.77 -7.97 -1.10
CA CYS A 55 -5.90 -8.62 -0.14
C CYS A 55 -5.69 -7.80 1.13
N SER A 56 -5.90 -6.47 1.08
CA SER A 56 -5.62 -5.53 2.17
C SER A 56 -6.41 -5.78 3.45
N GLY A 57 -7.55 -6.47 3.37
CA GLY A 57 -8.37 -6.80 4.56
C GLY A 57 -7.75 -7.85 5.47
N CYS A 58 -6.77 -8.63 4.99
CA CYS A 58 -6.13 -9.70 5.75
C CYS A 58 -4.60 -9.62 5.74
N HIS A 59 -4.01 -8.92 4.76
CA HIS A 59 -2.57 -8.84 4.58
C HIS A 59 -2.06 -7.41 4.75
N THR A 60 -0.85 -7.28 5.29
CA THR A 60 -0.11 -6.03 5.31
C THR A 60 0.95 -6.05 4.22
N LEU A 61 0.98 -4.98 3.43
CA LEU A 61 2.05 -4.63 2.49
C LEU A 61 2.00 -3.13 2.27
N SER A 62 2.94 -2.39 2.82
CA SER A 62 2.96 -0.92 2.81
C SER A 62 2.93 -0.35 1.40
N ALA A 63 3.60 -0.99 0.44
CA ALA A 63 3.57 -0.60 -0.97
C ALA A 63 2.17 -0.66 -1.62
N ALA A 64 1.23 -1.39 -1.03
CA ALA A 64 -0.17 -1.46 -1.46
C ALA A 64 -1.11 -0.68 -0.54
N ALA A 65 -0.59 0.14 0.37
CA ALA A 65 -1.40 0.82 1.41
C ALA A 65 -2.31 -0.17 2.18
N ALA A 66 -1.79 -1.35 2.48
CA ALA A 66 -2.51 -2.45 3.10
C ALA A 66 -1.97 -2.71 4.51
N GLU A 67 -2.84 -2.74 5.51
CA GLU A 67 -2.51 -2.90 6.93
C GLU A 67 -3.40 -3.96 7.62
N GLY A 68 -3.79 -5.01 6.89
CA GLY A 68 -4.76 -6.01 7.38
C GLY A 68 -4.20 -7.04 8.35
N SER A 69 -2.87 -7.23 8.40
CA SER A 69 -2.25 -8.14 9.37
C SER A 69 -1.95 -7.43 10.67
N SER A 70 -2.15 -8.10 11.81
CA SER A 70 -1.64 -7.58 13.08
C SER A 70 -0.12 -7.45 13.07
N THR A 71 0.37 -6.31 13.57
CA THR A 71 1.79 -6.09 13.81
C THR A 71 2.25 -6.59 15.19
N SER A 72 1.30 -7.02 16.04
CA SER A 72 1.54 -7.48 17.40
C SER A 72 1.15 -8.94 17.56
N VAL A 73 2.07 -9.75 18.06
CA VAL A 73 1.81 -11.17 18.40
C VAL A 73 0.73 -11.36 19.49
N HIS A 74 0.36 -10.29 20.18
CA HIS A 74 -0.68 -10.31 21.23
C HIS A 74 -2.08 -10.02 20.70
N HIS A 75 -2.22 -9.59 19.45
CA HIS A 75 -3.47 -9.19 18.80
C HIS A 75 -3.68 -9.87 17.45
N VAL A 76 -3.08 -11.04 17.23
CA VAL A 76 -3.28 -11.81 16.00
C VAL A 76 -4.72 -12.30 15.96
N GLU A 77 -5.44 -11.85 14.96
CA GLU A 77 -6.79 -12.30 14.66
C GLU A 77 -6.75 -13.58 13.78
N HIS A 78 -7.79 -14.36 13.85
CA HIS A 78 -7.87 -15.62 13.09
C HIS A 78 -7.89 -15.39 11.56
N THR A 79 -8.21 -14.19 11.14
CA THR A 79 -8.27 -13.75 9.75
C THR A 79 -6.98 -13.11 9.25
N ASP A 80 -6.02 -12.87 10.16
CA ASP A 80 -4.76 -12.23 9.78
C ASP A 80 -3.94 -13.13 8.86
N GLY A 81 -3.63 -12.60 7.69
CA GLY A 81 -2.67 -13.19 6.77
C GLY A 81 -1.24 -12.79 7.12
N PRO A 82 -0.23 -13.32 6.40
CA PRO A 82 1.15 -12.88 6.54
C PRO A 82 1.31 -11.37 6.32
N ASN A 83 2.21 -10.77 7.13
CA ASN A 83 2.69 -9.41 6.90
C ASN A 83 3.85 -9.48 5.88
N PHE A 84 3.61 -9.00 4.68
CA PHE A 84 4.56 -9.05 3.58
C PHE A 84 5.66 -7.97 3.65
N ASP A 85 5.54 -6.97 4.50
CA ASP A 85 6.67 -6.07 4.78
C ASP A 85 7.80 -6.79 5.52
N GLN A 86 7.45 -7.83 6.29
CA GLN A 86 8.39 -8.60 7.10
C GLN A 86 8.83 -9.92 6.46
N ARG A 87 8.17 -10.33 5.39
CA ARG A 87 8.36 -11.65 4.80
C ARG A 87 8.50 -11.55 3.28
N LYS A 88 9.62 -12.02 2.75
CA LYS A 88 9.88 -12.10 1.31
C LYS A 88 9.14 -13.27 0.68
N GLU A 89 8.49 -13.02 -0.46
CA GLU A 89 7.80 -14.03 -1.25
C GLU A 89 8.32 -14.06 -2.68
N THR A 90 8.21 -15.22 -3.31
CA THR A 90 8.44 -15.38 -4.75
C THR A 90 7.11 -15.39 -5.51
N VAL A 91 7.16 -15.16 -6.82
CA VAL A 91 5.98 -15.23 -7.71
C VAL A 91 5.28 -16.59 -7.56
N ASP A 92 6.04 -17.68 -7.56
CA ASP A 92 5.48 -19.04 -7.48
C ASP A 92 4.78 -19.30 -6.13
N GLN A 93 5.34 -18.81 -5.03
CA GLN A 93 4.73 -18.93 -3.70
C GLN A 93 3.40 -18.17 -3.63
N VAL A 94 3.37 -16.95 -4.16
CA VAL A 94 2.14 -16.15 -4.17
C VAL A 94 1.08 -16.79 -5.07
N LEU A 95 1.45 -17.25 -6.27
CA LEU A 95 0.52 -17.94 -7.16
C LEU A 95 -0.01 -19.23 -6.55
N TYR A 96 0.84 -19.99 -5.85
CA TYR A 96 0.41 -21.17 -5.12
C TYR A 96 -0.64 -20.82 -4.04
N ALA A 97 -0.35 -19.80 -3.22
CA ALA A 97 -1.25 -19.37 -2.15
C ALA A 97 -2.60 -18.88 -2.71
N ILE A 98 -2.60 -18.08 -3.80
CA ILE A 98 -3.83 -17.61 -4.44
C ILE A 98 -4.68 -18.79 -4.95
N ARG A 99 -4.05 -19.79 -5.58
CA ARG A 99 -4.74 -20.93 -6.18
C ARG A 99 -5.29 -21.93 -5.16
N ASN A 100 -4.62 -22.05 -4.02
CA ASN A 100 -4.90 -23.09 -3.03
C ASN A 100 -5.46 -22.55 -1.71
N GLY A 101 -5.84 -21.28 -1.63
CA GLY A 101 -6.37 -20.71 -0.40
C GLY A 101 -5.34 -20.60 0.73
N GLY A 102 -4.12 -20.17 0.40
CA GLY A 102 -3.00 -20.09 1.33
C GLY A 102 -2.30 -21.42 1.56
N PHE A 103 -1.45 -21.47 2.60
CA PHE A 103 -0.67 -22.66 2.96
C PHE A 103 -1.31 -23.48 4.10
N SER A 104 -2.19 -22.86 4.90
CA SER A 104 -2.78 -23.47 6.09
C SER A 104 -4.24 -23.90 5.91
N GLY A 105 -4.82 -23.64 4.75
CA GLY A 105 -6.19 -24.00 4.38
C GLY A 105 -7.26 -23.29 5.22
N ALA A 106 -8.30 -22.82 4.57
CA ALA A 106 -9.60 -22.48 5.10
C ALA A 106 -9.97 -21.01 5.34
N ILE A 107 -9.03 -20.04 5.45
CA ILE A 107 -9.40 -18.63 5.67
C ILE A 107 -9.24 -17.80 4.40
N MET A 108 -8.09 -17.89 3.74
CA MET A 108 -7.89 -17.24 2.45
C MET A 108 -8.75 -17.96 1.38
N PRO A 109 -9.62 -17.22 0.66
CA PRO A 109 -10.39 -17.84 -0.42
C PRO A 109 -9.48 -18.33 -1.55
N GLU A 110 -9.75 -19.53 -2.07
CA GLU A 110 -9.09 -20.01 -3.27
C GLU A 110 -9.49 -19.16 -4.49
N ASN A 111 -8.53 -18.88 -5.37
CA ASN A 111 -8.77 -18.18 -6.62
C ASN A 111 -9.46 -16.81 -6.46
N ILE A 112 -9.13 -16.07 -5.38
CA ILE A 112 -9.64 -14.72 -5.11
C ILE A 112 -9.34 -13.74 -6.27
N VAL A 113 -8.28 -14.00 -7.00
CA VAL A 113 -7.94 -13.45 -8.32
C VAL A 113 -7.44 -14.58 -9.23
N VAL A 114 -7.64 -14.47 -10.54
CA VAL A 114 -7.31 -15.54 -11.50
C VAL A 114 -6.60 -15.01 -12.74
N GLY A 115 -5.99 -15.90 -13.51
CA GLY A 115 -5.38 -15.57 -14.79
C GLY A 115 -4.29 -14.49 -14.68
N GLU A 116 -4.35 -13.50 -15.56
CA GLU A 116 -3.39 -12.39 -15.60
C GLU A 116 -3.44 -11.51 -14.33
N ASP A 117 -4.59 -11.43 -13.66
CA ASP A 117 -4.74 -10.68 -12.42
C ASP A 117 -3.97 -11.37 -11.28
N ALA A 118 -4.02 -12.70 -11.18
CA ALA A 118 -3.22 -13.44 -10.22
C ALA A 118 -1.72 -13.27 -10.48
N GLN A 119 -1.32 -13.28 -11.75
CA GLN A 119 0.07 -13.05 -12.15
C GLN A 119 0.52 -11.63 -11.76
N ALA A 120 -0.31 -10.61 -12.02
CA ALA A 120 -0.02 -9.23 -11.66
C ALA A 120 0.18 -9.04 -10.16
N VAL A 121 -0.73 -9.61 -9.34
CA VAL A 121 -0.58 -9.59 -7.87
C VAL A 121 0.69 -10.30 -7.43
N ALA A 122 1.00 -11.46 -8.02
CA ALA A 122 2.19 -12.23 -7.64
C ALA A 122 3.49 -11.48 -7.97
N GLU A 123 3.58 -10.83 -9.12
CA GLU A 123 4.74 -10.02 -9.50
C GLU A 123 4.90 -8.80 -8.59
N PHE A 124 3.80 -8.12 -8.25
CA PHE A 124 3.82 -7.01 -7.32
C PHE A 124 4.29 -7.44 -5.92
N VAL A 125 3.68 -8.48 -5.35
CA VAL A 125 4.08 -8.98 -4.02
C VAL A 125 5.53 -9.44 -4.03
N ALA A 126 5.97 -10.19 -5.04
CA ALA A 126 7.34 -10.64 -5.14
C ALA A 126 8.35 -9.47 -5.24
N LYS A 127 7.96 -8.36 -5.87
CA LYS A 127 8.80 -7.16 -5.97
C LYS A 127 8.91 -6.45 -4.63
N TYR A 128 7.81 -6.21 -3.94
CA TYR A 128 7.74 -5.29 -2.81
C TYR A 128 7.75 -5.97 -1.42
N SER A 129 7.57 -7.28 -1.34
CA SER A 129 7.62 -8.00 -0.07
C SER A 129 9.02 -8.03 0.55
N GLY A 130 9.10 -8.13 1.86
CA GLY A 130 10.36 -8.17 2.62
C GLY A 130 11.03 -6.81 2.75
N GLY A 131 10.27 -5.70 2.80
CA GLY A 131 10.80 -4.34 2.94
C GLY A 131 11.37 -3.77 1.64
N GLY A 132 10.94 -4.30 0.52
CA GLY A 132 11.60 -4.19 -0.76
C GLY A 132 11.40 -2.94 -1.57
N ALA A 133 11.88 -1.76 -1.12
CA ALA A 133 12.32 -0.74 -2.09
C ALA A 133 13.84 -0.78 -2.33
N ASP A 134 14.61 -1.53 -1.51
CA ASP A 134 16.07 -1.54 -1.55
C ASP A 134 16.70 -2.82 -2.16
N SER A 135 15.94 -3.73 -2.72
CA SER A 135 16.51 -4.96 -3.29
C SER A 135 16.85 -4.88 -4.79
N THR A 136 17.23 -3.72 -5.30
CA THR A 136 17.83 -3.56 -6.63
C THR A 136 19.36 -3.76 -6.63
N ALA A 137 19.91 -4.45 -5.64
CA ALA A 137 21.34 -4.79 -5.66
C ALA A 137 21.54 -6.23 -5.22
N GLU A 138 22.11 -6.99 -6.13
CA GLU A 138 22.71 -8.32 -5.99
C GLU A 138 21.89 -9.54 -6.40
N SER A 139 21.63 -9.63 -7.70
CA SER A 139 21.70 -10.93 -8.37
C SER A 139 22.97 -10.98 -9.23
N GLY A 140 24.11 -10.85 -8.58
CA GLY A 140 25.42 -11.09 -9.15
C GLY A 140 25.96 -12.45 -8.66
N THR A 141 25.40 -13.54 -9.14
CA THR A 141 26.02 -14.85 -8.95
C THR A 141 27.26 -14.92 -9.86
N LYS A 142 28.41 -14.70 -9.27
CA LYS A 142 29.68 -15.00 -9.88
C LYS A 142 29.84 -16.52 -9.97
N PRO A 143 30.09 -17.13 -11.15
CA PRO A 143 30.50 -18.52 -11.22
C PRO A 143 31.86 -18.64 -10.58
N SER A 144 32.02 -19.55 -9.65
CA SER A 144 33.31 -19.99 -9.16
C SER A 144 33.89 -21.01 -10.13
N ASP A 145 35.10 -20.74 -10.61
CA ASP A 145 36.00 -21.71 -11.25
C ASP A 145 36.37 -22.83 -10.28
#